data_3895ba58cac71e14b3eb3995d7e7a73f
#
_entry.id   3895ba58cac71e14b3eb3995d7e7a73f
#
_cell.length_a   1.000
_cell.length_b   1.000
_cell.length_c   1.000
_cell.angle_alpha   90.00
_cell.angle_beta   90.00
_cell.angle_gamma   90.00
#
_symmetry.space_group_name_H-M   'P 1'
#
loop_
_entity.id
_entity.type
_entity.pdbx_description
1 polymer ?
#
loop_
_entity_poly.entity_id
_entity_poly.type
_entity_poly.pdbx_seq_one_letter_code
_entity_poly.pdbx_strand_id
1 'polypeptide(L)'
;MKAIGRVILSAILLVLTGLMIAFAKAAPSVVFSFYPALSRSILSAIASVSGLVPIALWEVLAVLLALWFFYTLIRVFTGRRSLLCWLSGVLLGLSTGVFLFVAIWGLGHFGPSVDQTLGLDVREYSKQELIAATAYYAAQANEYAEKVERDAENLTVYPAFSELAKQAPGGYAALAQQYDPFTDGLGPVKPLASWRLFSQTGTTGIFICFTAEACVNPDTYTAWIPFTMCHELAHRQAVTAEDDANFCAYLACMASEDDDFRYSGAFGAYIYCHNALSKVDKTAASQIWSTLSDGVIADIRAANEHYAQYEGKVQDAAQKVNDTYLKAFSEESGVQSYGEAADLLIAWYLKNNA
;
A
#
# COMPACT_ATOMS: atom_id res chain seq x y z
N MET A 1 -1.42 -29.59 23.97
CA MET A 1 -0.01 -29.74 23.58
C MET A 1 0.88 -29.30 24.74
N LYS A 2 1.89 -30.10 25.14
CA LYS A 2 2.86 -29.72 26.21
C LYS A 2 3.73 -28.54 25.74
N ALA A 3 4.31 -27.75 26.65
CA ALA A 3 5.13 -26.57 26.29
C ALA A 3 6.26 -26.93 25.29
N ILE A 4 6.95 -28.04 25.52
CA ILE A 4 8.01 -28.54 24.62
C ILE A 4 7.49 -28.76 23.20
N GLY A 5 6.33 -29.39 23.01
CA GLY A 5 5.77 -29.62 21.67
C GLY A 5 5.42 -28.32 20.93
N ARG A 6 5.06 -27.24 21.66
CA ARG A 6 4.83 -25.92 21.06
C ARG A 6 6.15 -25.29 20.61
N VAL A 7 7.20 -25.38 21.43
CA VAL A 7 8.53 -24.85 21.09
C VAL A 7 9.11 -25.57 19.86
N ILE A 8 8.98 -26.91 19.80
CA ILE A 8 9.41 -27.69 18.63
C ILE A 8 8.64 -27.26 17.37
N LEU A 9 7.33 -27.13 17.46
CA LEU A 9 6.52 -26.70 16.30
C LEU A 9 6.89 -25.27 15.88
N SER A 10 7.12 -24.35 16.82
CA SER A 10 7.59 -23.00 16.51
C SER A 10 8.92 -23.01 15.76
N ALA A 11 9.88 -23.83 16.21
CA ALA A 11 11.17 -23.97 15.54
C ALA A 11 11.00 -24.52 14.11
N ILE A 12 10.14 -25.53 13.92
CA ILE A 12 9.83 -26.08 12.60
C ILE A 12 9.25 -25.00 11.68
N LEU A 13 8.27 -24.23 12.14
CA LEU A 13 7.65 -23.15 11.35
C LEU A 13 8.67 -22.09 10.95
N LEU A 14 9.53 -21.65 11.86
CA LEU A 14 10.58 -20.66 11.56
C LEU A 14 11.63 -21.20 10.58
N VAL A 15 12.02 -22.47 10.71
CA VAL A 15 12.92 -23.13 9.75
C VAL A 15 12.26 -23.21 8.36
N LEU A 16 10.99 -23.62 8.29
CA LEU A 16 10.25 -23.68 7.02
C LEU A 16 10.15 -22.29 6.39
N THR A 17 9.87 -21.24 7.17
CA THR A 17 9.87 -19.85 6.69
C THR A 17 11.21 -19.46 6.09
N GLY A 18 12.30 -19.75 6.81
CA GLY A 18 13.67 -19.47 6.31
C GLY A 18 13.99 -20.25 5.03
N LEU A 19 13.56 -21.51 4.93
CA LEU A 19 13.74 -22.33 3.73
C LEU A 19 12.93 -21.81 2.54
N MET A 20 11.69 -21.35 2.77
CA MET A 20 10.88 -20.72 1.71
C MET A 20 11.56 -19.47 1.14
N ILE A 21 12.03 -18.57 2.00
CA ILE A 21 12.75 -17.35 1.59
C ILE A 21 14.06 -17.73 0.86
N ALA A 22 14.84 -18.66 1.41
CA ALA A 22 16.09 -19.10 0.80
C ALA A 22 15.84 -19.72 -0.59
N PHE A 23 14.78 -20.52 -0.74
CA PHE A 23 14.41 -21.11 -2.01
C PHE A 23 13.94 -20.06 -3.04
N ALA A 24 13.14 -19.08 -2.60
CA ALA A 24 12.72 -17.98 -3.46
C ALA A 24 13.90 -17.17 -4.00
N LYS A 25 14.92 -16.92 -3.16
CA LYS A 25 16.16 -16.24 -3.57
C LYS A 25 17.06 -17.09 -4.46
N ALA A 26 17.11 -18.42 -4.22
CA ALA A 26 17.99 -19.33 -4.98
C ALA A 26 17.40 -19.74 -6.34
N ALA A 27 16.08 -19.79 -6.47
CA ALA A 27 15.37 -20.22 -7.68
C ALA A 27 14.17 -19.32 -8.00
N PRO A 28 14.39 -17.99 -8.21
CA PRO A 28 13.29 -17.04 -8.38
C PRO A 28 12.40 -17.38 -9.58
N SER A 29 12.97 -17.78 -10.71
CA SER A 29 12.21 -18.16 -11.90
C SER A 29 11.26 -19.32 -11.68
N VAL A 30 11.60 -20.26 -10.79
CA VAL A 30 10.72 -21.38 -10.43
C VAL A 30 9.62 -20.91 -9.50
N VAL A 31 9.97 -20.19 -8.43
CA VAL A 31 9.00 -19.77 -7.41
C VAL A 31 8.00 -18.76 -8.00
N PHE A 32 8.48 -17.76 -8.69
CA PHE A 32 7.63 -16.67 -9.18
C PHE A 32 6.92 -16.98 -10.51
N SER A 33 7.14 -18.16 -11.09
CA SER A 33 6.28 -18.64 -12.18
C SER A 33 4.86 -19.02 -11.71
N PHE A 34 4.66 -19.31 -10.41
CA PHE A 34 3.34 -19.71 -9.87
C PHE A 34 2.92 -18.95 -8.62
N TYR A 35 3.87 -18.46 -7.81
CA TYR A 35 3.56 -17.88 -6.50
C TYR A 35 2.66 -16.63 -6.58
N PRO A 36 2.85 -15.67 -7.50
CA PRO A 36 1.96 -14.51 -7.58
C PRO A 36 0.50 -14.89 -7.84
N ALA A 37 0.25 -15.84 -8.74
CA ALA A 37 -1.09 -16.35 -9.02
C ALA A 37 -1.69 -17.09 -7.83
N LEU A 38 -0.88 -17.90 -7.13
CA LEU A 38 -1.30 -18.62 -5.92
C LEU A 38 -1.65 -17.62 -4.79
N SER A 39 -0.78 -16.63 -4.54
CA SER A 39 -1.00 -15.58 -3.53
C SER A 39 -2.31 -14.83 -3.82
N ARG A 40 -2.50 -14.33 -5.05
CA ARG A 40 -3.76 -13.67 -5.47
C ARG A 40 -4.98 -14.55 -5.25
N SER A 41 -4.90 -15.83 -5.60
CA SER A 41 -6.02 -16.77 -5.44
C SER A 41 -6.38 -16.97 -3.96
N ILE A 42 -5.37 -17.10 -3.08
CA ILE A 42 -5.58 -17.22 -1.63
C ILE A 42 -6.18 -15.92 -1.08
N LEU A 43 -5.60 -14.75 -1.43
CA LEU A 43 -6.08 -13.45 -1.00
C LEU A 43 -7.52 -13.19 -1.48
N SER A 44 -7.84 -13.55 -2.72
CA SER A 44 -9.20 -13.43 -3.27
C SER A 44 -10.20 -14.30 -2.51
N ALA A 45 -9.83 -15.55 -2.18
CA ALA A 45 -10.67 -16.44 -1.39
C ALA A 45 -10.90 -15.89 0.03
N ILE A 46 -9.87 -15.34 0.68
CA ILE A 46 -10.01 -14.72 2.00
C ILE A 46 -10.87 -13.45 1.89
N ALA A 47 -10.61 -12.60 0.89
CA ALA A 47 -11.34 -11.35 0.66
C ALA A 47 -12.83 -11.59 0.38
N SER A 48 -13.21 -12.68 -0.28
CA SER A 48 -14.61 -13.04 -0.52
C SER A 48 -15.37 -13.30 0.79
N VAL A 49 -14.69 -13.81 1.81
CA VAL A 49 -15.27 -14.03 3.15
C VAL A 49 -15.25 -12.74 3.96
N SER A 50 -14.11 -12.05 4.06
CA SER A 50 -14.00 -10.80 4.83
C SER A 50 -14.87 -9.69 4.22
N GLY A 51 -15.06 -9.69 2.90
CA GLY A 51 -15.90 -8.74 2.17
C GLY A 51 -17.39 -8.80 2.49
N LEU A 52 -17.88 -9.89 3.13
CA LEU A 52 -19.27 -9.99 3.58
C LEU A 52 -19.59 -9.00 4.73
N VAL A 53 -18.57 -8.47 5.38
CA VAL A 53 -18.72 -7.56 6.54
C VAL A 53 -18.20 -6.17 6.13
N PRO A 54 -18.99 -5.08 6.30
CA PRO A 54 -18.62 -3.74 5.82
C PRO A 54 -17.61 -3.00 6.71
N ILE A 55 -17.20 -3.59 7.83
CA ILE A 55 -16.19 -3.03 8.75
C ILE A 55 -14.85 -3.75 8.60
N ALA A 56 -13.77 -3.12 9.04
CA ALA A 56 -12.44 -3.72 9.08
C ALA A 56 -12.41 -4.88 10.09
N LEU A 57 -12.55 -6.11 9.59
CA LEU A 57 -12.63 -7.32 10.42
C LEU A 57 -11.33 -7.56 11.20
N TRP A 58 -10.19 -7.22 10.59
CA TRP A 58 -8.89 -7.36 11.26
C TRP A 58 -8.79 -6.53 12.55
N GLU A 59 -9.42 -5.33 12.64
CA GLU A 59 -9.42 -4.52 13.84
C GLU A 59 -10.19 -5.23 14.97
N VAL A 60 -11.32 -5.85 14.64
CA VAL A 60 -12.08 -6.67 15.60
C VAL A 60 -11.24 -7.85 16.07
N LEU A 61 -10.58 -8.56 15.15
CA LEU A 61 -9.70 -9.68 15.49
C LEU A 61 -8.51 -9.24 16.33
N ALA A 62 -7.92 -8.08 16.05
CA ALA A 62 -6.83 -7.52 16.85
C ALA A 62 -7.26 -7.23 18.29
N VAL A 63 -8.44 -6.64 18.48
CA VAL A 63 -9.02 -6.41 19.82
C VAL A 63 -9.27 -7.73 20.53
N LEU A 64 -9.87 -8.71 19.88
CA LEU A 64 -10.12 -10.03 20.47
C LEU A 64 -8.82 -10.75 20.85
N LEU A 65 -7.79 -10.66 20.00
CA LEU A 65 -6.46 -11.21 20.29
C LEU A 65 -5.79 -10.50 21.48
N ALA A 66 -5.90 -9.18 21.57
CA ALA A 66 -5.40 -8.42 22.71
C ALA A 66 -6.12 -8.80 24.02
N LEU A 67 -7.45 -8.89 23.99
CA LEU A 67 -8.24 -9.32 25.15
C LEU A 67 -7.86 -10.75 25.58
N TRP A 68 -7.71 -11.65 24.62
CA TRP A 68 -7.28 -13.03 24.89
C TRP A 68 -5.86 -13.09 25.44
N PHE A 69 -4.94 -12.28 24.92
CA PHE A 69 -3.56 -12.18 25.41
C PHE A 69 -3.54 -11.72 26.86
N PHE A 70 -4.21 -10.63 27.21
CA PHE A 70 -4.29 -10.11 28.58
C PHE A 70 -5.01 -11.08 29.53
N TYR A 71 -6.12 -11.68 29.11
CA TYR A 71 -6.78 -12.72 29.87
C TYR A 71 -5.86 -13.87 30.22
N THR A 72 -5.12 -14.39 29.23
CA THR A 72 -4.20 -15.51 29.46
C THR A 72 -2.99 -15.12 30.29
N LEU A 73 -2.52 -13.86 30.20
CA LEU A 73 -1.46 -13.29 31.03
C LEU A 73 -1.91 -13.16 32.50
N ILE A 74 -3.12 -12.68 32.77
CA ILE A 74 -3.70 -12.63 34.11
C ILE A 74 -3.75 -14.03 34.73
N ARG A 75 -4.05 -15.07 33.95
CA ARG A 75 -4.03 -16.45 34.44
C ARG A 75 -2.64 -16.93 34.84
N VAL A 76 -1.58 -16.36 34.28
CA VAL A 76 -0.20 -16.63 34.75
C VAL A 76 0.01 -15.98 36.11
N PHE A 77 -0.33 -14.70 36.27
CA PHE A 77 -0.16 -13.98 37.54
C PHE A 77 -1.01 -14.56 38.67
N THR A 78 -2.18 -15.12 38.37
CA THR A 78 -3.05 -15.79 39.36
C THR A 78 -2.65 -17.26 39.64
N GLY A 79 -1.52 -17.74 39.12
CA GLY A 79 -1.04 -19.10 39.32
C GLY A 79 -1.87 -20.20 38.60
N ARG A 80 -2.86 -19.81 37.80
CA ARG A 80 -3.73 -20.76 37.06
C ARG A 80 -3.12 -21.28 35.77
N ARG A 81 -1.97 -20.72 35.33
CA ARG A 81 -1.21 -21.12 34.15
C ARG A 81 0.28 -20.91 34.42
N SER A 82 1.13 -21.90 34.04
CA SER A 82 2.57 -21.68 34.16
C SER A 82 3.09 -20.70 33.11
N LEU A 83 4.07 -19.89 33.50
CA LEU A 83 4.72 -18.91 32.62
C LEU A 83 5.31 -19.61 31.37
N LEU A 84 5.95 -20.77 31.54
CA LEU A 84 6.53 -21.52 30.44
C LEU A 84 5.47 -21.97 29.41
N CYS A 85 4.28 -22.43 29.88
CA CYS A 85 3.18 -22.77 28.99
C CYS A 85 2.57 -21.54 28.28
N TRP A 86 2.62 -20.38 28.90
CA TRP A 86 2.15 -19.14 28.29
C TRP A 86 3.15 -18.63 27.24
N LEU A 87 4.45 -18.53 27.58
CA LEU A 87 5.51 -18.12 26.64
C LEU A 87 5.59 -19.04 25.43
N SER A 88 5.50 -20.36 25.63
CA SER A 88 5.47 -21.30 24.49
C SER A 88 4.24 -21.14 23.60
N GLY A 89 3.12 -20.68 24.16
CA GLY A 89 1.92 -20.36 23.40
C GLY A 89 2.07 -19.07 22.59
N VAL A 90 2.63 -18.03 23.17
CA VAL A 90 2.94 -16.77 22.48
C VAL A 90 3.95 -17.00 21.35
N LEU A 91 5.04 -17.74 21.63
CA LEU A 91 6.04 -18.09 20.61
C LEU A 91 5.40 -18.84 19.44
N LEU A 92 4.51 -19.82 19.71
CA LEU A 92 3.81 -20.53 18.65
C LEU A 92 2.88 -19.61 17.85
N GLY A 93 2.17 -18.71 18.51
CA GLY A 93 1.33 -17.72 17.81
C GLY A 93 2.14 -16.83 16.86
N LEU A 94 3.26 -16.27 17.37
CA LEU A 94 4.14 -15.42 16.57
C LEU A 94 4.78 -16.18 15.39
N SER A 95 5.33 -17.37 15.64
CA SER A 95 5.95 -18.18 14.57
C SER A 95 4.92 -18.64 13.51
N THR A 96 3.68 -18.91 13.92
CA THR A 96 2.59 -19.19 12.98
C THR A 96 2.22 -17.96 12.17
N GLY A 97 2.12 -16.78 12.81
CA GLY A 97 1.86 -15.52 12.12
C GLY A 97 2.93 -15.21 11.06
N VAL A 98 4.21 -15.31 11.44
CA VAL A 98 5.34 -15.08 10.49
C VAL A 98 5.30 -16.08 9.33
N PHE A 99 5.08 -17.37 9.62
CA PHE A 99 4.99 -18.39 8.57
C PHE A 99 3.84 -18.10 7.60
N LEU A 100 2.65 -17.81 8.12
CA LEU A 100 1.48 -17.51 7.27
C LEU A 100 1.66 -16.21 6.48
N PHE A 101 2.22 -15.17 7.11
CA PHE A 101 2.53 -13.92 6.43
C PHE A 101 3.42 -14.16 5.21
N VAL A 102 4.56 -14.84 5.39
CA VAL A 102 5.50 -15.14 4.30
C VAL A 102 4.86 -16.06 3.26
N ALA A 103 4.13 -17.09 3.69
CA ALA A 103 3.52 -18.05 2.77
C ALA A 103 2.40 -17.44 1.90
N ILE A 104 1.59 -16.53 2.47
CA ILE A 104 0.43 -15.97 1.78
C ILE A 104 0.84 -14.76 0.93
N TRP A 105 1.73 -13.90 1.43
CA TRP A 105 1.98 -12.60 0.84
C TRP A 105 3.45 -12.16 0.87
N GLY A 106 4.13 -12.24 2.01
CA GLY A 106 5.46 -11.66 2.23
C GLY A 106 6.56 -12.22 1.32
N LEU A 107 6.37 -13.42 0.72
CA LEU A 107 7.34 -13.95 -0.25
C LEU A 107 7.38 -13.13 -1.54
N GLY A 108 6.31 -12.38 -1.84
CA GLY A 108 6.23 -11.50 -3.00
C GLY A 108 7.32 -10.41 -3.04
N HIS A 109 7.80 -9.94 -1.88
CA HIS A 109 8.91 -8.96 -1.80
C HIS A 109 10.23 -9.44 -2.44
N PHE A 110 10.37 -10.72 -2.71
CA PHE A 110 11.53 -11.29 -3.39
C PHE A 110 11.26 -11.60 -4.87
N GLY A 111 10.08 -11.22 -5.35
CA GLY A 111 9.61 -11.47 -6.71
C GLY A 111 10.01 -10.40 -7.72
N PRO A 112 9.62 -10.59 -8.98
CA PRO A 112 9.80 -9.56 -10.00
C PRO A 112 8.93 -8.34 -9.68
N SER A 113 9.48 -7.17 -9.92
CA SER A 113 8.78 -5.88 -9.83
C SER A 113 7.75 -5.72 -10.95
N VAL A 114 6.86 -4.74 -10.79
CA VAL A 114 5.76 -4.48 -11.73
C VAL A 114 6.28 -4.01 -13.09
N ASP A 115 7.40 -3.27 -13.14
CA ASP A 115 8.04 -2.88 -14.39
C ASP A 115 8.38 -4.08 -15.28
N GLN A 116 8.99 -5.12 -14.68
CA GLN A 116 9.33 -6.36 -15.39
C GLN A 116 8.08 -7.06 -15.92
N THR A 117 7.02 -7.08 -15.13
CA THR A 117 5.76 -7.73 -15.48
C THR A 117 5.01 -6.99 -16.59
N LEU A 118 5.07 -5.66 -16.60
CA LEU A 118 4.45 -4.80 -17.62
C LEU A 118 5.38 -4.49 -18.80
N GLY A 119 6.62 -4.98 -18.77
CA GLY A 119 7.62 -4.73 -19.83
C GLY A 119 7.95 -3.24 -19.94
N LEU A 120 8.14 -2.56 -18.79
CA LEU A 120 8.65 -1.20 -18.75
C LEU A 120 10.18 -1.22 -18.77
N ASP A 121 10.77 -0.31 -19.50
CA ASP A 121 12.22 -0.08 -19.50
C ASP A 121 12.56 0.98 -18.43
N VAL A 122 12.71 0.52 -17.20
CA VAL A 122 13.16 1.38 -16.08
C VAL A 122 14.68 1.49 -16.16
N ARG A 123 15.15 2.63 -16.62
CA ARG A 123 16.55 2.96 -16.80
C ARG A 123 16.89 4.30 -16.20
N GLU A 124 18.17 4.61 -16.09
CA GLU A 124 18.57 5.98 -15.80
C GLU A 124 17.97 6.95 -16.85
N TYR A 125 17.30 7.97 -16.36
CA TYR A 125 16.69 9.01 -17.19
C TYR A 125 17.47 10.32 -17.08
N SER A 126 17.44 11.09 -18.14
CA SER A 126 18.01 12.42 -18.16
C SER A 126 17.16 13.41 -17.37
N LYS A 127 17.78 14.51 -16.95
CA LYS A 127 17.04 15.61 -16.31
C LYS A 127 15.93 16.15 -17.23
N GLN A 128 16.11 16.16 -18.53
CA GLN A 128 15.12 16.59 -19.50
C GLN A 128 13.91 15.66 -19.54
N GLU A 129 14.12 14.36 -19.46
CA GLU A 129 13.02 13.37 -19.37
C GLU A 129 12.23 13.52 -18.07
N LEU A 130 12.91 13.75 -16.94
CA LEU A 130 12.24 14.04 -15.66
C LEU A 130 11.41 15.33 -15.73
N ILE A 131 11.94 16.40 -16.33
CA ILE A 131 11.21 17.66 -16.53
C ILE A 131 9.97 17.41 -17.41
N ALA A 132 10.14 16.69 -18.53
CA ALA A 132 9.04 16.41 -19.46
C ALA A 132 7.93 15.56 -18.80
N ALA A 133 8.30 14.51 -18.08
CA ALA A 133 7.34 13.67 -17.35
C ALA A 133 6.61 14.49 -16.25
N THR A 134 7.34 15.30 -15.48
CA THR A 134 6.73 16.15 -14.45
C THR A 134 5.73 17.14 -15.04
N ALA A 135 6.07 17.76 -16.18
CA ALA A 135 5.18 18.67 -16.90
C ALA A 135 3.95 17.95 -17.45
N TYR A 136 4.11 16.73 -17.94
CA TYR A 136 3.00 15.90 -18.41
C TYR A 136 2.02 15.58 -17.29
N TYR A 137 2.50 15.14 -16.12
CA TYR A 137 1.63 14.84 -14.98
C TYR A 137 1.00 16.10 -14.37
N ALA A 138 1.69 17.25 -14.41
CA ALA A 138 1.10 18.55 -14.05
C ALA A 138 -0.07 18.91 -14.97
N ALA A 139 0.08 18.69 -16.29
CA ALA A 139 -0.99 18.93 -17.26
C ALA A 139 -2.19 18.00 -17.04
N GLN A 140 -1.94 16.71 -16.77
CA GLN A 140 -3.00 15.76 -16.42
C GLN A 140 -3.73 16.17 -15.13
N ALA A 141 -3.00 16.57 -14.08
CA ALA A 141 -3.60 17.03 -12.84
C ALA A 141 -4.49 18.25 -13.07
N ASN A 142 -4.05 19.22 -13.88
CA ASN A 142 -4.85 20.38 -14.26
C ASN A 142 -6.11 19.97 -15.03
N GLU A 143 -5.99 19.07 -16.02
CA GLU A 143 -7.12 18.61 -16.84
C GLU A 143 -8.23 17.98 -15.99
N TYR A 144 -7.85 17.06 -15.08
CA TYR A 144 -8.83 16.38 -14.24
C TYR A 144 -9.33 17.25 -13.08
N ALA A 145 -8.54 18.23 -12.63
CA ALA A 145 -8.98 19.21 -11.63
C ALA A 145 -10.20 20.04 -12.09
N GLU A 146 -10.39 20.21 -13.40
CA GLU A 146 -11.55 20.90 -13.98
C GLU A 146 -12.81 20.03 -14.03
N LYS A 147 -12.67 18.70 -13.85
CA LYS A 147 -13.77 17.73 -14.00
C LYS A 147 -14.36 17.29 -12.65
N VAL A 148 -13.64 17.53 -11.54
CA VAL A 148 -14.07 17.18 -10.19
C VAL A 148 -14.83 18.32 -9.53
N GLU A 149 -15.75 17.98 -8.62
CA GLU A 149 -16.48 18.96 -7.83
C GLU A 149 -15.54 19.68 -6.84
N ARG A 150 -15.76 20.99 -6.65
CA ARG A 150 -14.97 21.83 -5.75
C ARG A 150 -15.86 22.70 -4.86
N ASP A 151 -15.41 22.94 -3.63
CA ASP A 151 -16.10 23.83 -2.70
C ASP A 151 -15.77 25.33 -2.94
N ALA A 152 -16.26 26.18 -2.05
CA ALA A 152 -16.06 27.63 -2.12
C ALA A 152 -14.60 28.06 -1.95
N GLU A 153 -13.78 27.26 -1.29
CA GLU A 153 -12.36 27.41 -1.09
C GLU A 153 -11.53 26.80 -2.22
N ASN A 154 -12.20 26.33 -3.28
CA ASN A 154 -11.61 25.64 -4.43
C ASN A 154 -10.90 24.31 -4.08
N LEU A 155 -11.32 23.65 -3.00
CA LEU A 155 -10.86 22.33 -2.59
C LEU A 155 -11.73 21.23 -3.19
N THR A 156 -11.10 20.11 -3.52
CA THR A 156 -11.81 18.95 -4.06
C THR A 156 -12.82 18.38 -3.06
N VAL A 157 -14.04 18.15 -3.56
CA VAL A 157 -15.13 17.50 -2.81
C VAL A 157 -15.46 16.18 -3.51
N TYR A 158 -15.37 15.08 -2.77
CA TYR A 158 -15.72 13.77 -3.30
C TYR A 158 -17.01 13.24 -2.69
N PRO A 159 -17.65 12.24 -3.33
CA PRO A 159 -18.74 11.50 -2.76
C PRO A 159 -18.38 10.85 -1.42
N ALA A 160 -19.37 10.28 -0.75
CA ALA A 160 -19.12 9.58 0.51
C ALA A 160 -18.08 8.47 0.34
N PHE A 161 -17.22 8.27 1.35
CA PHE A 161 -16.19 7.23 1.35
C PHE A 161 -16.70 5.86 0.89
N SER A 162 -17.93 5.48 1.28
CA SER A 162 -18.53 4.21 0.92
C SER A 162 -18.87 4.08 -0.56
N GLU A 163 -19.02 5.18 -1.27
CA GLU A 163 -19.27 5.21 -2.72
C GLU A 163 -17.94 5.06 -3.46
N LEU A 164 -16.94 5.85 -3.12
CA LEU A 164 -15.57 5.69 -3.64
C LEU A 164 -15.03 4.28 -3.40
N ALA A 165 -15.23 3.74 -2.19
CA ALA A 165 -14.78 2.42 -1.81
C ALA A 165 -15.37 1.29 -2.68
N LYS A 166 -16.59 1.46 -3.18
CA LYS A 166 -17.24 0.53 -4.11
C LYS A 166 -16.73 0.68 -5.54
N GLN A 167 -16.33 1.90 -5.94
CA GLN A 167 -15.85 2.22 -7.29
C GLN A 167 -14.38 1.83 -7.47
N ALA A 168 -13.56 1.92 -6.41
CA ALA A 168 -12.12 1.67 -6.47
C ALA A 168 -11.69 0.37 -7.17
N PRO A 169 -12.38 -0.78 -7.01
CA PRO A 169 -12.06 -2.00 -7.75
C PRO A 169 -12.20 -1.88 -9.27
N GLY A 170 -13.01 -0.93 -9.76
CA GLY A 170 -13.31 -0.74 -11.19
C GLY A 170 -12.06 -0.45 -12.03
N GLY A 171 -11.12 0.34 -11.51
CA GLY A 171 -9.86 0.60 -12.19
C GLY A 171 -9.04 -0.67 -12.41
N TYR A 172 -8.96 -1.56 -11.42
CA TYR A 172 -8.29 -2.85 -11.57
C TYR A 172 -9.05 -3.81 -12.50
N ALA A 173 -10.38 -3.77 -12.49
CA ALA A 173 -11.17 -4.56 -13.43
C ALA A 173 -10.90 -4.13 -14.89
N ALA A 174 -10.68 -2.84 -15.14
CA ALA A 174 -10.29 -2.33 -16.46
C ALA A 174 -8.85 -2.74 -16.82
N LEU A 175 -7.91 -2.67 -15.87
CA LEU A 175 -6.53 -3.12 -16.08
C LEU A 175 -6.43 -4.61 -16.34
N ALA A 176 -7.23 -5.44 -15.68
CA ALA A 176 -7.26 -6.89 -15.87
C ALA A 176 -7.65 -7.30 -17.30
N GLN A 177 -8.32 -6.45 -18.05
CA GLN A 177 -8.63 -6.69 -19.46
C GLN A 177 -7.42 -6.47 -20.39
N GLN A 178 -6.40 -5.77 -19.91
CA GLN A 178 -5.24 -5.36 -20.72
C GLN A 178 -3.94 -6.02 -20.26
N TYR A 179 -3.83 -6.36 -18.97
CA TYR A 179 -2.58 -6.81 -18.35
C TYR A 179 -2.82 -8.02 -17.44
N ASP A 180 -2.14 -9.14 -17.72
CA ASP A 180 -2.22 -10.40 -16.98
C ASP A 180 -1.96 -10.34 -15.46
N PRO A 181 -1.10 -9.44 -14.93
CA PRO A 181 -0.86 -9.41 -13.49
C PRO A 181 -2.07 -8.98 -12.67
N PHE A 182 -3.07 -8.33 -13.29
CA PHE A 182 -4.23 -7.83 -12.56
C PHE A 182 -5.43 -8.77 -12.68
N THR A 183 -6.28 -8.75 -11.67
CA THR A 183 -7.54 -9.50 -11.62
C THR A 183 -8.69 -8.57 -11.24
N ASP A 184 -9.88 -8.92 -11.67
CA ASP A 184 -11.13 -8.26 -11.28
C ASP A 184 -11.69 -8.80 -9.95
N GLY A 185 -12.85 -8.33 -9.55
CA GLY A 185 -13.61 -8.89 -8.41
C GLY A 185 -13.00 -8.66 -7.04
N LEU A 186 -12.18 -7.62 -6.87
CA LEU A 186 -11.46 -7.35 -5.63
C LEU A 186 -12.33 -7.05 -4.41
N GLY A 187 -13.57 -6.65 -4.61
CA GLY A 187 -14.45 -6.14 -3.56
C GLY A 187 -14.02 -4.76 -3.01
N PRO A 188 -14.89 -4.12 -2.21
CA PRO A 188 -14.67 -2.75 -1.77
C PRO A 188 -13.54 -2.61 -0.76
N VAL A 189 -12.99 -1.40 -0.71
CA VAL A 189 -12.09 -0.93 0.34
C VAL A 189 -12.89 -0.64 1.61
N LYS A 190 -12.28 -0.75 2.79
CA LYS A 190 -12.94 -0.54 4.07
C LYS A 190 -12.35 0.66 4.81
N PRO A 191 -13.18 1.43 5.53
CA PRO A 191 -12.67 2.48 6.39
C PRO A 191 -12.04 1.88 7.65
N LEU A 192 -10.96 2.50 8.14
CA LEU A 192 -10.37 2.19 9.44
C LEU A 192 -11.24 2.80 10.56
N ALA A 193 -11.68 1.98 11.52
CA ALA A 193 -12.36 2.47 12.72
C ALA A 193 -11.36 3.16 13.67
N SER A 194 -10.12 2.69 13.74
CA SER A 194 -9.03 3.27 14.53
C SER A 194 -8.30 4.41 13.81
N TRP A 195 -8.95 5.11 12.89
CA TRP A 195 -8.37 6.14 12.02
C TRP A 195 -7.53 7.19 12.78
N ARG A 196 -7.95 7.63 13.99
CA ARG A 196 -7.18 8.61 14.77
C ARG A 196 -5.78 8.12 15.15
N LEU A 197 -5.64 6.81 15.42
CA LEU A 197 -4.32 6.22 15.69
C LEU A 197 -3.47 6.23 14.42
N PHE A 198 -4.09 5.87 13.28
CA PHE A 198 -3.41 5.86 11.99
C PHE A 198 -2.99 7.26 11.53
N SER A 199 -3.84 8.27 11.74
CA SER A 199 -3.46 9.68 11.46
C SER A 199 -2.24 10.11 12.29
N GLN A 200 -2.18 9.76 13.58
CA GLN A 200 -1.02 10.06 14.43
C GLN A 200 0.27 9.36 13.99
N THR A 201 0.18 8.25 13.29
CA THR A 201 1.34 7.53 12.71
C THR A 201 1.68 7.99 11.29
N GLY A 202 0.89 8.89 10.69
CA GLY A 202 1.04 9.32 9.30
C GLY A 202 0.65 8.25 8.28
N THR A 203 -0.17 7.27 8.69
CA THR A 203 -0.56 6.14 7.83
C THR A 203 -1.93 6.41 7.20
N THR A 204 -1.98 6.43 5.88
CA THR A 204 -3.18 6.73 5.10
C THR A 204 -3.99 5.48 4.75
N GLY A 205 -3.35 4.33 4.67
CA GLY A 205 -4.00 3.05 4.41
C GLY A 205 -3.18 1.87 4.95
N ILE A 206 -3.75 0.69 4.93
CA ILE A 206 -3.08 -0.55 5.31
C ILE A 206 -3.76 -1.76 4.65
N PHE A 207 -2.96 -2.65 4.11
CA PHE A 207 -3.39 -3.97 3.67
C PHE A 207 -3.06 -5.04 4.71
N ILE A 208 -4.03 -5.85 5.08
CA ILE A 208 -3.86 -6.95 6.02
C ILE A 208 -4.05 -8.29 5.30
N CYS A 209 -2.96 -8.96 4.98
CA CYS A 209 -2.98 -10.21 4.21
C CYS A 209 -3.75 -11.35 4.89
N PHE A 210 -3.83 -11.39 6.22
CA PHE A 210 -4.54 -12.44 6.98
C PHE A 210 -6.06 -12.39 6.79
N THR A 211 -6.60 -11.22 6.53
CA THR A 211 -8.02 -11.01 6.24
C THR A 211 -8.24 -10.53 4.80
N ALA A 212 -7.16 -10.33 4.05
CA ALA A 212 -7.12 -9.75 2.71
C ALA A 212 -7.91 -8.45 2.59
N GLU A 213 -7.89 -7.63 3.65
CA GLU A 213 -8.61 -6.37 3.71
C GLU A 213 -7.70 -5.21 3.30
N ALA A 214 -8.11 -4.50 2.26
CA ALA A 214 -7.60 -3.18 1.91
C ALA A 214 -8.37 -2.15 2.73
N CYS A 215 -7.70 -1.43 3.61
CA CYS A 215 -8.31 -0.47 4.52
C CYS A 215 -7.67 0.90 4.36
N VAL A 216 -8.50 1.95 4.30
CA VAL A 216 -8.03 3.33 4.16
C VAL A 216 -8.48 4.15 5.35
N ASN A 217 -7.61 5.02 5.80
CA ASN A 217 -7.90 5.99 6.83
C ASN A 217 -8.87 7.05 6.26
N PRO A 218 -10.11 7.16 6.78
CA PRO A 218 -11.07 8.13 6.28
C PRO A 218 -10.67 9.59 6.55
N ASP A 219 -9.66 9.82 7.40
CA ASP A 219 -9.05 11.12 7.66
C ASP A 219 -7.91 11.47 6.65
N THR A 220 -7.65 10.61 5.67
CA THR A 220 -6.75 10.95 4.55
C THR A 220 -7.29 12.17 3.81
N TYR A 221 -6.41 13.13 3.47
CA TYR A 221 -6.83 14.32 2.71
C TYR A 221 -7.57 13.92 1.42
N THR A 222 -8.68 14.60 1.14
CA THR A 222 -9.67 14.19 0.13
C THR A 222 -9.05 13.81 -1.21
N ALA A 223 -8.17 14.64 -1.78
CA ALA A 223 -7.56 14.36 -3.09
C ALA A 223 -6.71 13.08 -3.13
N TRP A 224 -6.27 12.55 -1.98
CA TRP A 224 -5.50 11.30 -1.89
C TRP A 224 -6.34 10.06 -1.66
N ILE A 225 -7.63 10.18 -1.28
CA ILE A 225 -8.46 9.02 -0.89
C ILE A 225 -8.57 7.99 -2.02
N PRO A 226 -8.96 8.32 -3.27
CA PRO A 226 -9.07 7.33 -4.34
C PRO A 226 -7.72 6.69 -4.69
N PHE A 227 -6.63 7.47 -4.71
CA PHE A 227 -5.28 6.95 -4.93
C PHE A 227 -4.90 5.95 -3.85
N THR A 228 -5.11 6.28 -2.57
CA THR A 228 -4.82 5.39 -1.45
C THR A 228 -5.68 4.12 -1.52
N MET A 229 -6.95 4.23 -1.91
CA MET A 229 -7.80 3.06 -2.12
C MET A 229 -7.23 2.11 -3.18
N CYS A 230 -6.78 2.66 -4.31
CA CYS A 230 -6.13 1.88 -5.37
C CYS A 230 -4.78 1.30 -4.92
N HIS A 231 -4.01 2.01 -4.11
CA HIS A 231 -2.76 1.53 -3.51
C HIS A 231 -2.99 0.29 -2.63
N GLU A 232 -3.96 0.36 -1.70
CA GLU A 232 -4.26 -0.79 -0.84
C GLU A 232 -4.84 -1.99 -1.63
N LEU A 233 -5.53 -1.71 -2.73
CA LEU A 233 -5.97 -2.75 -3.65
C LEU A 233 -4.82 -3.36 -4.46
N ALA A 234 -3.74 -2.61 -4.75
CA ALA A 234 -2.52 -3.18 -5.35
C ALA A 234 -1.92 -4.27 -4.46
N HIS A 235 -1.84 -4.02 -3.16
CA HIS A 235 -1.38 -5.04 -2.21
C HIS A 235 -2.29 -6.29 -2.21
N ARG A 236 -3.60 -6.12 -2.39
CA ARG A 236 -4.52 -7.25 -2.57
C ARG A 236 -4.29 -8.01 -3.89
N GLN A 237 -3.73 -7.37 -4.90
CA GLN A 237 -3.26 -8.00 -6.14
C GLN A 237 -1.93 -8.75 -5.98
N ALA A 238 -1.44 -8.88 -4.74
CA ALA A 238 -0.12 -9.42 -4.39
C ALA A 238 1.06 -8.59 -4.90
N VAL A 239 0.85 -7.30 -5.16
CA VAL A 239 1.91 -6.32 -5.34
C VAL A 239 2.41 -5.95 -3.94
N THR A 240 3.66 -6.27 -3.63
CA THR A 240 4.18 -6.17 -2.26
C THR A 240 5.06 -4.95 -2.02
N ALA A 241 5.79 -4.49 -3.05
CA ALA A 241 6.65 -3.32 -2.96
C ALA A 241 5.81 -2.03 -3.01
N GLU A 242 6.21 -1.03 -2.21
CA GLU A 242 5.47 0.23 -2.04
C GLU A 242 5.49 1.10 -3.29
N ASP A 243 6.61 1.18 -3.98
CA ASP A 243 6.75 1.92 -5.25
C ASP A 243 5.94 1.27 -6.37
N ASP A 244 5.96 -0.06 -6.47
CA ASP A 244 5.09 -0.82 -7.36
C ASP A 244 3.61 -0.58 -7.05
N ALA A 245 3.22 -0.56 -5.76
CA ALA A 245 1.85 -0.31 -5.33
C ALA A 245 1.40 1.12 -5.65
N ASN A 246 2.28 2.12 -5.47
CA ASN A 246 2.02 3.51 -5.86
C ASN A 246 1.85 3.65 -7.38
N PHE A 247 2.67 2.97 -8.15
CA PHE A 247 2.55 2.98 -9.61
C PHE A 247 1.27 2.25 -10.08
N CYS A 248 0.94 1.10 -9.50
CA CYS A 248 -0.32 0.41 -9.76
C CYS A 248 -1.54 1.25 -9.38
N ALA A 249 -1.45 2.03 -8.29
CA ALA A 249 -2.50 2.96 -7.91
C ALA A 249 -2.74 4.03 -8.98
N TYR A 250 -1.67 4.62 -9.51
CA TYR A 250 -1.79 5.54 -10.65
C TYR A 250 -2.47 4.88 -11.85
N LEU A 251 -2.01 3.70 -12.25
CA LEU A 251 -2.60 2.99 -13.39
C LEU A 251 -4.09 2.69 -13.18
N ALA A 252 -4.47 2.20 -12.00
CA ALA A 252 -5.86 1.88 -11.67
C ALA A 252 -6.74 3.14 -11.62
N CYS A 253 -6.23 4.23 -11.05
CA CYS A 253 -6.91 5.53 -11.07
C CYS A 253 -7.15 6.02 -12.50
N MET A 254 -6.14 5.96 -13.36
CA MET A 254 -6.27 6.41 -14.75
C MET A 254 -7.15 5.49 -15.60
N ALA A 255 -7.24 4.20 -15.26
CA ALA A 255 -8.13 3.24 -15.92
C ALA A 255 -9.59 3.31 -15.42
N SER A 256 -9.87 4.05 -14.37
CA SER A 256 -11.23 4.27 -13.87
C SER A 256 -12.06 5.11 -14.87
N GLU A 257 -13.37 4.85 -14.90
CA GLU A 257 -14.32 5.70 -15.65
C GLU A 257 -14.68 6.98 -14.88
N ASP A 258 -14.36 7.05 -13.59
CA ASP A 258 -14.69 8.13 -12.67
C ASP A 258 -13.56 9.17 -12.62
N ASP A 259 -13.90 10.44 -12.86
CA ASP A 259 -12.93 11.54 -12.90
C ASP A 259 -12.33 11.86 -11.50
N ASP A 260 -13.01 11.51 -10.40
CA ASP A 260 -12.45 11.64 -9.03
C ASP A 260 -11.23 10.75 -8.85
N PHE A 261 -11.27 9.52 -9.38
CA PHE A 261 -10.12 8.62 -9.39
C PHE A 261 -9.01 9.13 -10.32
N ARG A 262 -9.37 9.56 -11.53
CA ARG A 262 -8.38 10.09 -12.48
C ARG A 262 -7.67 11.32 -11.94
N TYR A 263 -8.39 12.23 -11.29
CA TYR A 263 -7.79 13.37 -10.64
C TYR A 263 -6.83 12.95 -9.53
N SER A 264 -7.26 12.07 -8.64
CA SER A 264 -6.43 11.56 -7.55
C SER A 264 -5.15 10.86 -8.07
N GLY A 265 -5.25 10.08 -9.15
CA GLY A 265 -4.12 9.45 -9.81
C GLY A 265 -3.13 10.45 -10.41
N ALA A 266 -3.64 11.41 -11.18
CA ALA A 266 -2.83 12.46 -11.80
C ALA A 266 -2.17 13.38 -10.75
N PHE A 267 -2.91 13.72 -9.69
CA PHE A 267 -2.43 14.48 -8.53
C PHE A 267 -1.25 13.75 -7.86
N GLY A 268 -1.40 12.46 -7.56
CA GLY A 268 -0.35 11.64 -6.96
C GLY A 268 0.89 11.54 -7.84
N ALA A 269 0.72 11.24 -9.14
CA ALA A 269 1.81 11.15 -10.10
C ALA A 269 2.59 12.45 -10.22
N TYR A 270 1.88 13.60 -10.27
CA TYR A 270 2.53 14.91 -10.25
C TYR A 270 3.36 15.10 -8.99
N ILE A 271 2.81 14.82 -7.80
CA ILE A 271 3.53 14.99 -6.53
C ILE A 271 4.81 14.13 -6.48
N TYR A 272 4.76 12.86 -6.89
CA TYR A 272 5.95 11.99 -6.93
C TYR A 272 7.02 12.54 -7.88
N CYS A 273 6.67 12.88 -9.11
CA CYS A 273 7.61 13.44 -10.08
C CYS A 273 8.12 14.82 -9.69
N HIS A 274 7.29 15.70 -9.14
CA HIS A 274 7.68 17.02 -8.64
C HIS A 274 8.68 16.92 -7.48
N ASN A 275 8.45 16.00 -6.55
CA ASN A 275 9.36 15.75 -5.43
C ASN A 275 10.72 15.24 -5.91
N ALA A 276 10.75 14.35 -6.89
CA ALA A 276 11.98 13.88 -7.52
C ALA A 276 12.71 15.04 -8.23
N LEU A 277 11.99 15.82 -9.05
CA LEU A 277 12.56 16.97 -9.77
C LEU A 277 13.08 18.04 -8.81
N SER A 278 12.39 18.32 -7.71
CA SER A 278 12.79 19.33 -6.71
C SER A 278 14.13 19.00 -6.05
N LYS A 279 14.51 17.73 -5.96
CA LYS A 279 15.82 17.28 -5.45
C LYS A 279 16.95 17.57 -6.46
N VAL A 280 16.63 17.55 -7.76
CA VAL A 280 17.61 17.66 -8.87
C VAL A 280 17.68 19.07 -9.41
N ASP A 281 16.55 19.73 -9.62
CA ASP A 281 16.46 21.08 -10.22
C ASP A 281 15.26 21.87 -9.67
N LYS A 282 15.50 22.61 -8.59
CA LYS A 282 14.48 23.45 -7.94
C LYS A 282 13.90 24.53 -8.86
N THR A 283 14.69 25.03 -9.82
CA THR A 283 14.24 26.06 -10.76
C THR A 283 13.23 25.47 -11.73
N ALA A 284 13.53 24.33 -12.33
CA ALA A 284 12.60 23.63 -13.21
C ALA A 284 11.32 23.20 -12.47
N ALA A 285 11.45 22.68 -11.25
CA ALA A 285 10.31 22.34 -10.41
C ALA A 285 9.41 23.54 -10.14
N SER A 286 9.99 24.71 -9.80
CA SER A 286 9.23 25.95 -9.59
C SER A 286 8.55 26.46 -10.86
N GLN A 287 9.18 26.31 -12.02
CA GLN A 287 8.57 26.65 -13.32
C GLN A 287 7.33 25.79 -13.60
N ILE A 288 7.42 24.46 -13.40
CA ILE A 288 6.28 23.56 -13.58
C ILE A 288 5.19 23.87 -12.54
N TRP A 289 5.57 24.10 -11.28
CA TRP A 289 4.61 24.52 -10.25
C TRP A 289 3.78 25.74 -10.68
N SER A 290 4.40 26.72 -11.35
CA SER A 290 3.68 27.91 -11.82
C SER A 290 2.68 27.64 -12.96
N THR A 291 2.67 26.44 -13.54
CA THR A 291 1.70 26.02 -14.56
C THR A 291 0.47 25.30 -13.99
N LEU A 292 0.49 25.01 -12.68
CA LEU A 292 -0.65 24.35 -12.04
C LEU A 292 -1.85 25.29 -11.94
N SER A 293 -3.02 24.70 -12.06
CA SER A 293 -4.29 25.40 -11.81
C SER A 293 -4.44 25.74 -10.32
N ASP A 294 -5.21 26.78 -10.04
CA ASP A 294 -5.48 27.22 -8.67
C ASP A 294 -6.07 26.10 -7.80
N GLY A 295 -6.89 25.22 -8.38
CA GLY A 295 -7.47 24.07 -7.69
C GLY A 295 -6.44 23.04 -7.26
N VAL A 296 -5.51 22.67 -8.15
CA VAL A 296 -4.40 21.75 -7.79
C VAL A 296 -3.52 22.36 -6.71
N ILE A 297 -3.20 23.65 -6.82
CA ILE A 297 -2.39 24.34 -5.79
C ILE A 297 -3.13 24.40 -4.45
N ALA A 298 -4.44 24.64 -4.46
CA ALA A 298 -5.27 24.65 -3.26
C ALA A 298 -5.24 23.27 -2.57
N ASP A 299 -5.45 22.19 -3.31
CA ASP A 299 -5.41 20.83 -2.79
C ASP A 299 -4.04 20.46 -2.21
N ILE A 300 -2.92 20.84 -2.86
CA ILE A 300 -1.57 20.58 -2.35
C ILE A 300 -1.35 21.30 -1.02
N ARG A 301 -1.75 22.57 -0.93
CA ARG A 301 -1.59 23.36 0.31
C ARG A 301 -2.43 22.77 1.44
N ALA A 302 -3.68 22.48 1.16
CA ALA A 302 -4.59 21.92 2.16
C ALA A 302 -4.14 20.52 2.61
N ALA A 303 -3.62 19.67 1.72
CA ALA A 303 -3.02 18.40 2.07
C ALA A 303 -1.82 18.56 3.01
N ASN A 304 -0.91 19.49 2.71
CA ASN A 304 0.25 19.76 3.55
C ASN A 304 -0.17 20.27 4.94
N GLU A 305 -1.13 21.19 5.02
CA GLU A 305 -1.68 21.68 6.29
C GLU A 305 -2.35 20.55 7.08
N HIS A 306 -3.11 19.69 6.38
CA HIS A 306 -3.77 18.55 7.01
C HIS A 306 -2.76 17.58 7.65
N TYR A 307 -1.70 17.22 6.96
CA TYR A 307 -0.71 16.29 7.49
C TYR A 307 0.24 16.92 8.52
N ALA A 308 0.54 18.22 8.41
CA ALA A 308 1.39 18.94 9.37
C ALA A 308 0.87 18.89 10.82
N GLN A 309 -0.46 18.76 11.03
CA GLN A 309 -1.04 18.63 12.36
C GLN A 309 -0.65 17.33 13.10
N TYR A 310 -0.20 16.32 12.37
CA TYR A 310 0.19 15.00 12.90
C TYR A 310 1.69 14.83 13.03
N GLU A 311 2.50 15.79 12.55
CA GLU A 311 3.95 15.72 12.65
C GLU A 311 4.41 15.65 14.11
N GLY A 312 5.35 14.76 14.40
CA GLY A 312 5.93 14.62 15.73
C GLY A 312 6.48 13.24 16.06
N LYS A 313 6.83 13.04 17.33
CA LYS A 313 7.56 11.85 17.80
C LYS A 313 6.84 10.52 17.52
N VAL A 314 5.51 10.52 17.47
CA VAL A 314 4.74 9.29 17.21
C VAL A 314 4.91 8.90 15.75
N GLN A 315 4.78 9.85 14.83
CA GLN A 315 5.00 9.65 13.40
C GLN A 315 6.44 9.23 13.12
N ASP A 316 7.44 9.93 13.72
CA ASP A 316 8.86 9.58 13.58
C ASP A 316 9.15 8.13 14.00
N ALA A 317 8.53 7.69 15.10
CA ALA A 317 8.67 6.33 15.59
C ALA A 317 8.02 5.31 14.65
N ALA A 318 6.83 5.62 14.14
CA ALA A 318 6.13 4.77 13.18
C ALA A 318 6.90 4.64 11.86
N GLN A 319 7.44 5.74 11.34
CA GLN A 319 8.28 5.73 10.13
C GLN A 319 9.54 4.87 10.31
N LYS A 320 10.20 4.91 11.48
CA LYS A 320 11.35 4.03 11.76
C LYS A 320 10.98 2.54 11.79
N VAL A 321 9.80 2.21 12.32
CA VAL A 321 9.31 0.84 12.32
C VAL A 321 9.02 0.39 10.89
N ASN A 322 8.35 1.22 10.11
CA ASN A 322 8.06 0.94 8.70
C ASN A 322 9.35 0.77 7.88
N ASP A 323 10.31 1.68 8.02
CA ASP A 323 11.63 1.58 7.35
C ASP A 323 12.36 0.27 7.70
N THR A 324 12.31 -0.14 8.98
CA THR A 324 12.89 -1.41 9.42
C THR A 324 12.20 -2.60 8.78
N TYR A 325 10.86 -2.56 8.65
CA TYR A 325 10.08 -3.59 8.01
C TYR A 325 10.43 -3.71 6.52
N LEU A 326 10.41 -2.61 5.77
CA LEU A 326 10.72 -2.58 4.33
C LEU A 326 12.12 -3.14 4.05
N LYS A 327 13.13 -2.67 4.79
CA LYS A 327 14.51 -3.18 4.67
C LYS A 327 14.65 -4.66 5.01
N ALA A 328 13.86 -5.18 5.96
CA ALA A 328 13.88 -6.60 6.29
C ALA A 328 13.33 -7.49 5.16
N PHE A 329 12.50 -6.93 4.28
CA PHE A 329 11.89 -7.61 3.14
C PHE A 329 12.50 -7.23 1.78
N SER A 330 13.77 -6.81 1.78
CA SER A 330 14.58 -6.56 0.58
C SER A 330 14.27 -5.26 -0.19
N GLU A 331 13.53 -4.34 0.40
CA GLU A 331 13.44 -2.97 -0.09
C GLU A 331 14.65 -2.19 0.49
N GLU A 332 15.79 -2.21 -0.25
CA GLU A 332 17.07 -1.64 0.23
C GLU A 332 16.95 -0.15 0.55
N SER A 333 16.12 0.59 -0.19
CA SER A 333 15.82 2.01 0.02
C SER A 333 14.92 2.27 1.24
N GLY A 334 14.18 1.28 1.75
CA GLY A 334 13.25 1.45 2.87
C GLY A 334 12.19 2.50 2.54
N VAL A 335 11.96 3.48 3.42
CA VAL A 335 10.98 4.57 3.16
C VAL A 335 11.37 5.51 2.02
N GLN A 336 12.58 5.40 1.46
CA GLN A 336 12.98 6.15 0.27
C GLN A 336 12.36 5.58 -1.00
N SER A 337 11.84 4.33 -0.97
CA SER A 337 11.09 3.71 -2.07
C SER A 337 9.91 4.56 -2.55
N TYR A 338 9.32 5.38 -1.66
CA TYR A 338 8.32 6.37 -2.08
C TYR A 338 8.84 7.42 -3.09
N GLY A 339 10.18 7.49 -3.32
CA GLY A 339 10.79 8.29 -4.40
C GLY A 339 10.99 7.48 -5.69
N GLU A 340 11.06 6.15 -5.59
CA GLU A 340 11.29 5.25 -6.73
C GLU A 340 10.00 5.05 -7.57
N ALA A 341 8.81 5.31 -7.00
CA ALA A 341 7.58 5.39 -7.76
C ALA A 341 7.65 6.42 -8.92
N ALA A 342 8.46 7.48 -8.77
CA ALA A 342 8.70 8.43 -9.84
C ALA A 342 9.42 7.78 -11.04
N ASP A 343 10.32 6.83 -10.81
CA ASP A 343 11.08 6.15 -11.86
C ASP A 343 10.14 5.30 -12.75
N LEU A 344 9.18 4.62 -12.12
CA LEU A 344 8.14 3.86 -12.83
C LEU A 344 7.20 4.78 -13.63
N LEU A 345 6.82 5.92 -13.05
CA LEU A 345 5.99 6.92 -13.73
C LEU A 345 6.73 7.53 -14.92
N ILE A 346 8.02 7.81 -14.80
CA ILE A 346 8.84 8.33 -15.89
C ILE A 346 8.99 7.27 -17.00
N ALA A 347 9.26 6.03 -16.64
CA ALA A 347 9.35 4.94 -17.62
C ALA A 347 8.01 4.74 -18.36
N TRP A 348 6.88 4.86 -17.63
CA TRP A 348 5.55 4.82 -18.23
C TRP A 348 5.30 5.98 -19.18
N TYR A 349 5.67 7.20 -18.78
CA TYR A 349 5.57 8.37 -19.63
C TYR A 349 6.38 8.18 -20.92
N LEU A 350 7.64 7.75 -20.81
CA LEU A 350 8.51 7.54 -21.96
C LEU A 350 7.97 6.45 -22.91
N LYS A 351 7.42 5.36 -22.37
CA LYS A 351 6.82 4.29 -23.18
C LYS A 351 5.61 4.75 -24.00
N ASN A 352 4.83 5.70 -23.49
CA ASN A 352 3.55 6.10 -24.10
C ASN A 352 3.61 7.43 -24.86
N ASN A 353 4.70 8.20 -24.74
CA ASN A 353 4.82 9.56 -25.33
C ASN A 353 6.15 9.78 -26.07
N ALA A 354 7.01 8.76 -26.23
CA ALA A 354 8.26 8.85 -26.99
C ALA A 354 8.09 8.45 -28.46
#